data_f34e7ecd4fc671f04c0b946941826e66
#
_entry.id   f34e7ecd4fc671f04c0b946941826e66
#
_cell.length_a   1.000
_cell.length_b   1.000
_cell.length_c   1.000
_cell.angle_alpha   90.00
_cell.angle_beta   90.00
_cell.angle_gamma   90.00
#
_symmetry.space_group_name_H-M   'P 1'
#
loop_
_entity.id
_entity.type
_entity.pdbx_description
1 polymer ?
#
loop_
_entity_poly.entity_id
_entity_poly.type
_entity_poly.pdbx_seq_one_letter_code
_entity_poly.pdbx_strand_id
1 'polypeptide(L)'
;MQKMEVWKMSTKMSTKKKKSFTAKPGSYTFRKKVTPWCILFLPMAFTVWLKYYPIFSAFYISLFKYDPINPPGRFVGLKNYLEMFQMQFYWESWKNTFIFLLLQLCMCFFIPLIQALLLNELIKLQKCLTTLYILPALIPTSVNVIIWRWIWHPDYGVANQIVKFFGGEPQVWLSDPDLVKFCIIFPGVLGGGLTVLLYLSAIQGVSTDIMESAALDGCTGFKKIRHIILPNISFMIFIQLIMCVITTMQLLDAPYMYASGGPSGASTTQGIFIYNAFNDDLNYGRGSAASVVLLIVIAVLTMLQMHFEKSEKN
;
A
#
# COMPACT_ATOMS: atom_id res chain seq x y z
N MET A 1 14.79 -0.03 77.25
CA MET A 1 16.03 0.55 76.64
C MET A 1 16.21 0.22 75.17
N GLN A 2 15.68 -0.87 74.65
CA GLN A 2 15.89 -1.28 73.18
C GLN A 2 15.10 -0.48 72.16
N LYS A 3 14.01 0.17 72.49
CA LYS A 3 13.20 0.97 71.52
C LYS A 3 13.79 2.35 71.14
N MET A 4 14.72 2.86 71.90
CA MET A 4 15.32 4.18 71.71
C MET A 4 16.56 4.15 70.83
N GLU A 5 17.21 2.99 70.70
CA GLU A 5 18.34 2.84 69.76
C GLU A 5 17.93 2.62 68.31
N VAL A 6 16.80 1.92 68.05
CA VAL A 6 16.26 1.73 66.73
C VAL A 6 15.79 3.04 66.11
N TRP A 7 15.29 3.96 66.89
CA TRP A 7 14.85 5.29 66.41
C TRP A 7 16.03 6.20 66.02
N LYS A 8 17.18 6.09 66.70
CA LYS A 8 18.41 6.84 66.40
C LYS A 8 19.15 6.30 65.22
N MET A 9 18.99 5.02 64.80
CA MET A 9 19.54 4.46 63.58
C MET A 9 18.70 4.85 62.35
N SER A 10 17.36 4.97 62.50
CA SER A 10 16.48 5.39 61.39
C SER A 10 16.70 6.85 60.99
N THR A 11 17.06 7.73 61.92
CA THR A 11 17.32 9.16 61.64
C THR A 11 18.69 9.44 61.02
N LYS A 12 19.67 8.52 61.17
CA LYS A 12 21.02 8.67 60.56
C LYS A 12 21.12 8.24 59.09
N MET A 13 20.11 7.52 58.56
CA MET A 13 20.08 7.08 57.15
C MET A 13 19.43 8.08 56.17
N SER A 14 18.82 9.16 56.69
CA SER A 14 18.07 10.13 55.87
C SER A 14 18.88 11.37 55.42
N THR A 15 20.20 11.43 55.66
CA THR A 15 21.02 12.56 55.24
C THR A 15 22.12 12.19 54.23
N LYS A 16 21.81 11.26 53.27
CA LYS A 16 22.58 11.25 52.05
C LYS A 16 22.16 12.45 51.20
N LYS A 17 22.94 13.53 51.28
CA LYS A 17 22.86 14.70 50.38
C LYS A 17 22.57 14.23 48.96
N LYS A 18 21.33 14.49 48.47
CA LYS A 18 21.06 14.52 47.05
C LYS A 18 22.01 15.55 46.46
N LYS A 19 23.10 15.11 45.82
CA LYS A 19 23.88 16.00 44.94
C LYS A 19 22.90 16.58 43.92
N SER A 20 22.49 17.82 44.13
CA SER A 20 21.74 18.57 43.15
C SER A 20 22.64 18.71 41.93
N PHE A 21 22.31 17.97 40.91
CA PHE A 21 22.94 18.12 39.58
C PHE A 21 22.42 19.45 39.02
N THR A 22 23.03 20.56 39.44
CA THR A 22 22.77 21.88 38.87
C THR A 22 23.36 21.94 37.47
N ALA A 23 22.68 21.33 36.48
CA ALA A 23 22.94 21.59 35.10
C ALA A 23 22.61 23.06 34.82
N LYS A 24 23.58 23.81 34.28
CA LYS A 24 23.37 25.22 33.89
C LYS A 24 22.08 25.33 33.07
N PRO A 25 21.10 26.16 33.44
CA PRO A 25 19.76 26.19 32.80
C PRO A 25 19.80 26.42 31.28
N GLY A 26 20.80 27.11 30.75
CA GLY A 26 20.96 27.34 29.31
C GLY A 26 21.38 26.12 28.47
N SER A 27 22.14 25.17 29.05
CA SER A 27 22.59 23.97 28.35
C SER A 27 21.49 22.91 28.21
N TYR A 28 20.60 22.81 29.17
CA TYR A 28 19.49 21.83 29.16
C TYR A 28 18.41 22.19 28.13
N THR A 29 18.03 23.46 28.04
CA THR A 29 17.03 23.94 27.08
C THR A 29 17.54 23.89 25.65
N PHE A 30 18.82 24.20 25.41
CA PHE A 30 19.44 24.10 24.09
C PHE A 30 19.52 22.64 23.62
N ARG A 31 20.02 21.72 24.45
CA ARG A 31 20.03 20.28 24.16
C ARG A 31 18.64 19.74 23.86
N LYS A 32 17.65 20.09 24.65
CA LYS A 32 16.26 19.64 24.47
C LYS A 32 15.65 20.11 23.13
N LYS A 33 16.05 21.28 22.62
CA LYS A 33 15.59 21.80 21.31
C LYS A 33 16.37 21.24 20.13
N VAL A 34 17.66 20.99 20.26
CA VAL A 34 18.54 20.59 19.14
C VAL A 34 18.61 19.07 18.97
N THR A 35 18.58 18.29 20.05
CA THR A 35 18.70 16.83 19.99
C THR A 35 17.67 16.18 19.06
N PRO A 36 16.34 16.54 19.07
CA PRO A 36 15.37 15.95 18.16
C PRO A 36 15.74 16.20 16.68
N TRP A 37 16.21 17.40 16.35
CA TRP A 37 16.63 17.74 14.99
C TRP A 37 17.86 16.99 14.55
N CYS A 38 18.85 16.80 15.43
CA CYS A 38 20.03 15.98 15.14
C CYS A 38 19.66 14.51 14.91
N ILE A 39 18.72 13.95 15.68
CA ILE A 39 18.25 12.58 15.49
C ILE A 39 17.47 12.44 14.18
N LEU A 40 16.64 13.43 13.84
CA LEU A 40 15.83 13.41 12.62
C LEU A 40 16.64 13.74 11.36
N PHE A 41 17.77 14.46 11.49
CA PHE A 41 18.56 14.90 10.34
C PHE A 41 19.01 13.73 9.45
N LEU A 42 19.53 12.68 10.05
CA LEU A 42 20.06 11.54 9.30
C LEU A 42 18.93 10.80 8.50
N PRO A 43 17.78 10.40 9.11
CA PRO A 43 16.68 9.83 8.36
C PRO A 43 16.12 10.76 7.29
N MET A 44 16.03 12.07 7.57
CA MET A 44 15.57 13.06 6.60
C MET A 44 16.54 13.18 5.41
N ALA A 45 17.84 13.25 5.67
CA ALA A 45 18.86 13.32 4.63
C ALA A 45 18.81 12.07 3.73
N PHE A 46 18.69 10.87 4.31
CA PHE A 46 18.51 9.63 3.56
C PHE A 46 17.21 9.63 2.75
N THR A 47 16.11 10.12 3.33
CA THR A 47 14.83 10.22 2.61
C THR A 47 14.94 11.14 1.40
N VAL A 48 15.57 12.30 1.57
CA VAL A 48 15.79 13.25 0.47
C VAL A 48 16.68 12.61 -0.60
N TRP A 49 17.77 11.99 -0.22
CA TRP A 49 18.68 11.38 -1.19
C TRP A 49 18.07 10.18 -1.90
N LEU A 50 17.47 9.22 -1.17
CA LEU A 50 17.03 7.96 -1.77
C LEU A 50 15.63 8.04 -2.43
N LYS A 51 14.78 9.00 -2.03
CA LYS A 51 13.43 9.16 -2.61
C LYS A 51 13.33 10.36 -3.53
N TYR A 52 13.74 11.54 -3.09
CA TYR A 52 13.52 12.75 -3.88
C TYR A 52 14.54 12.92 -5.01
N TYR A 53 15.83 12.57 -4.78
CA TYR A 53 16.84 12.66 -5.83
C TYR A 53 16.49 11.82 -7.07
N PRO A 54 16.07 10.55 -6.99
CA PRO A 54 15.62 9.79 -8.17
C PRO A 54 14.43 10.42 -8.91
N ILE A 55 13.47 11.02 -8.16
CA ILE A 55 12.33 11.71 -8.77
C ILE A 55 12.81 12.89 -9.63
N PHE A 56 13.65 13.78 -9.06
CA PHE A 56 14.20 14.91 -9.81
C PHE A 56 15.09 14.45 -10.96
N SER A 57 15.85 13.37 -10.77
CA SER A 57 16.67 12.77 -11.83
C SER A 57 15.81 12.24 -12.97
N ALA A 58 14.65 11.65 -12.69
CA ALA A 58 13.73 11.19 -13.74
C ALA A 58 13.20 12.37 -14.59
N PHE A 59 12.84 13.50 -13.96
CA PHE A 59 12.47 14.72 -14.71
C PHE A 59 13.62 15.20 -15.59
N TYR A 60 14.85 15.22 -15.06
CA TYR A 60 16.03 15.63 -15.82
C TYR A 60 16.31 14.69 -16.97
N ILE A 61 16.42 13.37 -16.73
CA ILE A 61 16.73 12.34 -17.72
C ILE A 61 15.68 12.26 -18.81
N SER A 62 14.40 12.53 -18.52
CA SER A 62 13.33 12.52 -19.49
C SER A 62 13.51 13.50 -20.65
N LEU A 63 14.31 14.54 -20.47
CA LEU A 63 14.60 15.57 -21.48
C LEU A 63 15.86 15.26 -22.32
N PHE A 64 16.54 14.15 -22.02
CA PHE A 64 17.77 13.74 -22.69
C PHE A 64 17.59 12.41 -23.43
N LYS A 65 18.30 12.23 -24.56
CA LYS A 65 18.66 10.90 -25.03
C LYS A 65 19.81 10.43 -24.14
N TYR A 66 19.47 9.90 -22.95
CA TYR A 66 20.41 9.61 -21.88
C TYR A 66 21.34 8.47 -22.28
N ASP A 67 22.65 8.70 -22.13
CA ASP A 67 23.69 7.70 -22.31
C ASP A 67 24.34 7.41 -20.95
N PRO A 68 24.22 6.20 -20.40
CA PRO A 68 24.81 5.86 -19.11
C PRO A 68 26.34 5.81 -19.15
N ILE A 69 26.94 5.66 -20.32
CA ILE A 69 28.41 5.64 -20.50
C ILE A 69 28.98 7.07 -20.52
N ASN A 70 28.27 7.99 -21.23
CA ASN A 70 28.66 9.40 -21.33
C ASN A 70 27.51 10.33 -20.87
N PRO A 71 27.22 10.38 -19.55
CA PRO A 71 26.10 11.16 -19.03
C PRO A 71 26.30 12.68 -19.20
N PRO A 72 25.22 13.44 -19.42
CA PRO A 72 23.83 13.03 -19.53
C PRO A 72 23.42 12.58 -20.95
N GLY A 73 24.34 12.57 -21.91
CA GLY A 73 24.05 12.37 -23.32
C GLY A 73 23.54 13.65 -24.02
N ARG A 74 22.75 13.49 -25.11
CA ARG A 74 22.26 14.61 -25.91
C ARG A 74 20.92 15.13 -25.37
N PHE A 75 20.81 16.43 -25.13
CA PHE A 75 19.56 17.09 -24.85
C PHE A 75 18.61 17.02 -26.06
N VAL A 76 17.38 16.53 -25.85
CA VAL A 76 16.37 16.33 -26.91
C VAL A 76 15.02 17.00 -26.58
N GLY A 77 14.94 17.70 -25.44
CA GLY A 77 13.72 18.35 -24.99
C GLY A 77 12.56 17.36 -24.81
N LEU A 78 11.40 17.64 -25.38
CA LEU A 78 10.20 16.81 -25.24
C LEU A 78 10.12 15.64 -26.25
N LYS A 79 11.18 15.37 -27.01
CA LYS A 79 11.16 14.33 -28.03
C LYS A 79 10.81 12.94 -27.47
N ASN A 80 11.34 12.57 -26.30
CA ASN A 80 11.03 11.30 -25.65
C ASN A 80 9.52 11.14 -25.37
N TYR A 81 8.84 12.21 -24.97
CA TYR A 81 7.39 12.23 -24.75
C TYR A 81 6.62 12.09 -26.05
N LEU A 82 7.01 12.83 -27.11
CA LEU A 82 6.34 12.77 -28.40
C LEU A 82 6.45 11.38 -29.04
N GLU A 83 7.65 10.80 -29.05
CA GLU A 83 7.87 9.45 -29.55
C GLU A 83 7.05 8.41 -28.77
N MET A 84 7.04 8.50 -27.43
CA MET A 84 6.28 7.62 -26.56
C MET A 84 4.76 7.70 -26.84
N PHE A 85 4.21 8.92 -26.98
CA PHE A 85 2.78 9.11 -27.25
C PHE A 85 2.34 8.62 -28.63
N GLN A 86 3.27 8.45 -29.58
CA GLN A 86 2.99 7.85 -30.88
C GLN A 86 2.97 6.32 -30.86
N MET A 87 3.44 5.69 -29.77
CA MET A 87 3.48 4.24 -29.65
C MET A 87 2.10 3.70 -29.25
N GLN A 88 1.50 2.85 -30.08
CA GLN A 88 0.23 2.17 -29.76
C GLN A 88 0.34 1.37 -28.45
N PHE A 89 1.44 0.65 -28.26
CA PHE A 89 1.71 -0.16 -27.07
C PHE A 89 1.71 0.66 -25.76
N TYR A 90 2.09 1.94 -25.81
CA TYR A 90 1.98 2.85 -24.67
C TYR A 90 0.53 3.07 -24.23
N TRP A 91 -0.38 3.29 -25.18
CA TRP A 91 -1.80 3.48 -24.89
C TRP A 91 -2.51 2.19 -24.48
N GLU A 92 -2.09 1.06 -25.02
CA GLU A 92 -2.55 -0.26 -24.59
C GLU A 92 -2.16 -0.54 -23.13
N SER A 93 -0.94 -0.17 -22.71
CA SER A 93 -0.52 -0.29 -21.32
C SER A 93 -1.33 0.60 -20.37
N TRP A 94 -1.74 1.79 -20.79
CA TRP A 94 -2.68 2.64 -20.04
C TRP A 94 -4.06 1.99 -19.92
N LYS A 95 -4.61 1.52 -21.03
CA LYS A 95 -5.89 0.79 -21.05
C LYS A 95 -5.86 -0.39 -20.06
N ASN A 96 -4.82 -1.20 -20.09
CA ASN A 96 -4.66 -2.32 -19.19
C ASN A 96 -4.55 -1.87 -17.73
N THR A 97 -3.78 -0.82 -17.45
CA THR A 97 -3.63 -0.28 -16.09
C THR A 97 -4.99 0.18 -15.52
N PHE A 98 -5.81 0.86 -16.32
CA PHE A 98 -7.16 1.25 -15.90
C PHE A 98 -8.10 0.05 -15.75
N ILE A 99 -7.99 -0.99 -16.58
CA ILE A 99 -8.77 -2.23 -16.40
C ILE A 99 -8.34 -2.92 -15.10
N PHE A 100 -7.05 -3.01 -14.80
CA PHE A 100 -6.57 -3.52 -13.52
C PHE A 100 -7.10 -2.73 -12.34
N LEU A 101 -7.13 -1.39 -12.44
CA LEU A 101 -7.70 -0.54 -11.40
C LEU A 101 -9.19 -0.82 -11.19
N LEU A 102 -9.97 -0.96 -12.26
CA LEU A 102 -11.39 -1.29 -12.19
C LEU A 102 -11.62 -2.66 -11.54
N LEU A 103 -10.87 -3.69 -11.97
CA LEU A 103 -10.95 -5.02 -11.39
C LEU A 103 -10.56 -5.01 -9.91
N GLN A 104 -9.51 -4.29 -9.52
CA GLN A 104 -9.07 -4.17 -8.14
C GLN A 104 -10.14 -3.50 -7.27
N LEU A 105 -10.77 -2.43 -7.75
CA LEU A 105 -11.84 -1.74 -7.04
C LEU A 105 -13.10 -2.62 -6.92
N CYS A 106 -13.51 -3.29 -7.99
CA CYS A 106 -14.72 -4.10 -7.98
C CYS A 106 -14.56 -5.40 -7.18
N MET A 107 -13.42 -6.07 -7.30
CA MET A 107 -13.24 -7.42 -6.76
C MET A 107 -12.57 -7.43 -5.39
N CYS A 108 -11.61 -6.55 -5.14
CA CYS A 108 -10.74 -6.67 -3.97
C CYS A 108 -10.92 -5.56 -2.93
N PHE A 109 -11.35 -4.35 -3.33
CA PHE A 109 -11.35 -3.19 -2.44
C PHE A 109 -12.25 -3.35 -1.19
N PHE A 110 -13.46 -3.90 -1.36
CA PHE A 110 -14.41 -4.05 -0.27
C PHE A 110 -14.19 -5.30 0.59
N ILE A 111 -13.43 -6.28 0.09
CA ILE A 111 -13.23 -7.56 0.78
C ILE A 111 -12.59 -7.37 2.17
N PRO A 112 -11.50 -6.63 2.34
CA PRO A 112 -10.89 -6.43 3.66
C PRO A 112 -11.83 -5.71 4.65
N LEU A 113 -12.68 -4.80 4.16
CA LEU A 113 -13.67 -4.12 4.99
C LEU A 113 -14.73 -5.12 5.50
N ILE A 114 -15.27 -5.95 4.61
CA ILE A 114 -16.24 -6.99 4.97
C ILE A 114 -15.61 -7.97 5.97
N GLN A 115 -14.38 -8.41 5.72
CA GLN A 115 -13.65 -9.30 6.61
C GLN A 115 -13.44 -8.68 7.99
N ALA A 116 -13.09 -7.39 8.08
CA ALA A 116 -12.91 -6.69 9.34
C ALA A 116 -14.23 -6.55 10.13
N LEU A 117 -15.34 -6.26 9.44
CA LEU A 117 -16.68 -6.21 10.06
C LEU A 117 -17.08 -7.57 10.63
N LEU A 118 -16.84 -8.66 9.90
CA LEU A 118 -17.13 -10.02 10.37
C LEU A 118 -16.23 -10.40 11.55
N LEU A 119 -14.93 -10.07 11.49
CA LEU A 119 -14.00 -10.33 12.59
C LEU A 119 -14.35 -9.56 13.86
N ASN A 120 -14.91 -8.36 13.73
CA ASN A 120 -15.32 -7.55 14.88
C ASN A 120 -16.46 -8.19 15.67
N GLU A 121 -17.34 -8.93 15.02
CA GLU A 121 -18.45 -9.64 15.68
C GLU A 121 -18.00 -10.97 16.33
N LEU A 122 -16.84 -11.53 15.92
CA LEU A 122 -16.35 -12.84 16.38
C LEU A 122 -15.41 -12.73 17.60
N ILE A 123 -15.89 -12.21 18.71
CA ILE A 123 -15.10 -11.86 19.92
C ILE A 123 -14.16 -13.00 20.37
N LYS A 124 -14.67 -14.23 20.46
CA LYS A 124 -13.90 -15.38 20.99
C LYS A 124 -12.79 -15.87 20.04
N LEU A 125 -13.04 -15.82 18.74
CA LEU A 125 -12.12 -16.32 17.70
C LEU A 125 -11.30 -15.20 17.03
N GLN A 126 -11.56 -13.95 17.36
CA GLN A 126 -10.96 -12.78 16.73
C GLN A 126 -9.43 -12.85 16.67
N LYS A 127 -8.77 -13.14 17.78
CA LYS A 127 -7.29 -13.21 17.82
C LYS A 127 -6.72 -14.29 16.90
N CYS A 128 -7.34 -15.48 16.93
CA CYS A 128 -6.90 -16.60 16.08
C CYS A 128 -7.09 -16.29 14.60
N LEU A 129 -8.28 -15.82 14.23
CA LEU A 129 -8.60 -15.47 12.84
C LEU A 129 -7.78 -14.29 12.34
N THR A 130 -7.55 -13.26 13.16
CA THR A 130 -6.68 -12.14 12.81
C THR A 130 -5.26 -12.63 12.49
N THR A 131 -4.72 -13.56 13.28
CA THR A 131 -3.40 -14.15 13.02
C THR A 131 -3.40 -14.92 11.69
N LEU A 132 -4.46 -15.68 11.38
CA LEU A 132 -4.59 -16.38 10.11
C LEU A 132 -4.67 -15.43 8.90
N TYR A 133 -5.31 -14.26 9.04
CA TYR A 133 -5.35 -13.24 7.98
C TYR A 133 -4.01 -12.55 7.74
N ILE A 134 -3.15 -12.46 8.77
CA ILE A 134 -1.80 -11.87 8.62
C ILE A 134 -0.84 -12.85 7.94
N LEU A 135 -0.98 -14.16 8.16
CA LEU A 135 -0.06 -15.18 7.66
C LEU A 135 0.20 -15.07 6.14
N PRO A 136 -0.82 -14.96 5.27
CA PRO A 136 -0.60 -14.78 3.83
C PRO A 136 0.18 -13.52 3.47
N ALA A 137 0.04 -12.44 4.25
CA ALA A 137 0.75 -11.18 4.00
C ALA A 137 2.26 -11.27 4.29
N LEU A 138 2.71 -12.29 5.02
CA LEU A 138 4.13 -12.57 5.27
C LEU A 138 4.78 -13.37 4.16
N ILE A 139 3.99 -13.95 3.26
CA ILE A 139 4.51 -14.74 2.12
C ILE A 139 5.06 -13.76 1.08
N PRO A 140 6.32 -13.92 0.62
CA PRO A 140 6.85 -13.12 -0.48
C PRO A 140 5.97 -13.20 -1.73
N THR A 141 5.80 -12.07 -2.43
CA THR A 141 4.97 -12.00 -3.64
C THR A 141 5.35 -13.07 -4.68
N SER A 142 6.64 -13.35 -4.84
CA SER A 142 7.13 -14.38 -5.76
C SER A 142 6.60 -15.77 -5.43
N VAL A 143 6.59 -16.16 -4.16
CA VAL A 143 6.07 -17.46 -3.71
C VAL A 143 4.57 -17.53 -3.94
N ASN A 144 3.84 -16.45 -3.61
CA ASN A 144 2.41 -16.36 -3.86
C ASN A 144 2.10 -16.55 -5.36
N VAL A 145 2.82 -15.86 -6.24
CA VAL A 145 2.65 -15.98 -7.69
C VAL A 145 2.89 -17.44 -8.15
N ILE A 146 3.93 -18.11 -7.65
CA ILE A 146 4.20 -19.51 -8.00
C ILE A 146 3.02 -20.42 -7.62
N ILE A 147 2.49 -20.28 -6.39
CA ILE A 147 1.34 -21.06 -5.92
C ILE A 147 0.15 -20.85 -6.86
N TRP A 148 -0.19 -19.60 -7.17
CA TRP A 148 -1.33 -19.31 -8.04
C TRP A 148 -1.10 -19.73 -9.49
N ARG A 149 0.12 -19.68 -10.03
CA ARG A 149 0.44 -20.25 -11.35
C ARG A 149 0.18 -21.78 -11.40
N TRP A 150 0.38 -22.48 -10.30
CA TRP A 150 -0.01 -23.89 -10.18
C TRP A 150 -1.52 -24.08 -10.15
N ILE A 151 -2.24 -23.21 -9.45
CA ILE A 151 -3.71 -23.23 -9.40
C ILE A 151 -4.31 -22.99 -10.79
N TRP A 152 -3.73 -22.04 -11.55
CA TRP A 152 -4.16 -21.68 -12.91
C TRP A 152 -3.58 -22.60 -14.02
N HIS A 153 -2.84 -23.65 -13.69
CA HIS A 153 -2.24 -24.49 -14.71
C HIS A 153 -3.30 -25.19 -15.57
N PRO A 154 -3.20 -25.19 -16.94
CA PRO A 154 -4.24 -25.73 -17.81
C PRO A 154 -4.52 -27.21 -17.60
N ASP A 155 -3.48 -28.03 -17.40
CA ASP A 155 -3.60 -29.50 -17.38
C ASP A 155 -3.94 -30.03 -15.98
N TYR A 156 -3.21 -29.59 -14.95
CA TYR A 156 -3.32 -30.13 -13.59
C TYR A 156 -3.78 -29.12 -12.53
N GLY A 157 -4.05 -27.88 -12.94
CA GLY A 157 -4.45 -26.81 -12.01
C GLY A 157 -5.81 -27.05 -11.36
N VAL A 158 -5.91 -26.66 -10.08
CA VAL A 158 -7.14 -26.82 -9.29
C VAL A 158 -8.32 -26.06 -9.93
N ALA A 159 -8.06 -24.92 -10.56
CA ALA A 159 -9.10 -24.13 -11.23
C ALA A 159 -9.82 -24.95 -12.32
N ASN A 160 -9.07 -25.66 -13.18
CA ASN A 160 -9.68 -26.51 -14.21
C ASN A 160 -10.32 -27.78 -13.65
N GLN A 161 -9.88 -28.30 -12.50
CA GLN A 161 -10.57 -29.37 -11.83
C GLN A 161 -11.97 -28.94 -11.35
N ILE A 162 -12.08 -27.72 -10.81
CA ILE A 162 -13.36 -27.14 -10.41
C ILE A 162 -14.24 -26.90 -11.63
N VAL A 163 -13.72 -26.34 -12.72
CA VAL A 163 -14.47 -26.12 -13.97
C VAL A 163 -15.03 -27.43 -14.51
N LYS A 164 -14.21 -28.48 -14.59
CA LYS A 164 -14.62 -29.81 -15.04
C LYS A 164 -15.68 -30.45 -14.13
N PHE A 165 -15.56 -30.26 -12.81
CA PHE A 165 -16.53 -30.77 -11.85
C PHE A 165 -17.94 -30.18 -12.09
N PHE A 166 -18.03 -28.92 -12.53
CA PHE A 166 -19.29 -28.29 -12.93
C PHE A 166 -19.67 -28.49 -14.41
N GLY A 167 -18.96 -29.37 -15.13
CA GLY A 167 -19.25 -29.70 -16.54
C GLY A 167 -18.77 -28.65 -17.54
N GLY A 168 -17.89 -27.73 -17.15
CA GLY A 168 -17.33 -26.71 -18.03
C GLY A 168 -16.09 -27.21 -18.79
N GLU A 169 -15.73 -26.49 -19.86
CA GLU A 169 -14.53 -26.75 -20.65
C GLU A 169 -13.28 -26.16 -19.97
N PRO A 170 -12.15 -26.88 -19.97
CA PRO A 170 -10.88 -26.39 -19.42
C PRO A 170 -10.42 -25.10 -20.08
N GLN A 171 -9.92 -24.16 -19.28
CA GLN A 171 -9.45 -22.85 -19.73
C GLN A 171 -7.91 -22.81 -19.69
N VAL A 172 -7.33 -21.96 -20.56
CA VAL A 172 -5.87 -21.73 -20.57
C VAL A 172 -5.44 -20.56 -19.68
N TRP A 173 -6.37 -20.01 -18.92
CA TRP A 173 -6.24 -19.01 -17.84
C TRP A 173 -5.22 -17.89 -18.13
N LEU A 174 -3.94 -18.11 -17.75
CA LEU A 174 -2.86 -17.11 -17.90
C LEU A 174 -2.39 -16.91 -19.35
N SER A 175 -2.73 -17.85 -20.26
CA SER A 175 -2.41 -17.77 -21.68
C SER A 175 -3.57 -17.20 -22.52
N ASP A 176 -4.70 -16.87 -21.88
CA ASP A 176 -5.85 -16.24 -22.51
C ASP A 176 -5.80 -14.71 -22.27
N PRO A 177 -5.79 -13.88 -23.34
CA PRO A 177 -5.77 -12.41 -23.22
C PRO A 177 -6.95 -11.82 -22.43
N ASP A 178 -8.12 -12.48 -22.46
CA ASP A 178 -9.33 -12.00 -21.78
C ASP A 178 -9.35 -12.39 -20.29
N LEU A 179 -8.77 -13.55 -19.96
CA LEU A 179 -8.78 -14.08 -18.59
C LEU A 179 -7.56 -13.68 -17.75
N VAL A 180 -6.42 -13.39 -18.38
CA VAL A 180 -5.15 -13.16 -17.65
C VAL A 180 -5.24 -12.08 -16.59
N LYS A 181 -5.94 -10.97 -16.86
CA LYS A 181 -6.09 -9.87 -15.89
C LYS A 181 -6.90 -10.30 -14.68
N PHE A 182 -7.98 -11.07 -14.90
CA PHE A 182 -8.78 -11.66 -13.84
C PHE A 182 -7.92 -12.60 -12.99
N CYS A 183 -7.16 -13.50 -13.60
CA CYS A 183 -6.30 -14.45 -12.90
C CYS A 183 -5.25 -13.77 -12.03
N ILE A 184 -4.71 -12.63 -12.47
CA ILE A 184 -3.71 -11.85 -11.73
C ILE A 184 -4.34 -11.15 -10.52
N ILE A 185 -5.57 -10.64 -10.61
CA ILE A 185 -6.26 -9.92 -9.53
C ILE A 185 -6.94 -10.84 -8.54
N PHE A 186 -7.46 -11.99 -8.99
CA PHE A 186 -8.26 -12.90 -8.18
C PHE A 186 -7.62 -13.32 -6.83
N PRO A 187 -6.30 -13.55 -6.71
CA PRO A 187 -5.67 -13.83 -5.43
C PRO A 187 -5.98 -12.80 -4.33
N GLY A 188 -6.16 -11.54 -4.73
CA GLY A 188 -6.54 -10.44 -3.83
C GLY A 188 -7.92 -10.60 -3.19
N VAL A 189 -8.84 -11.36 -3.81
CA VAL A 189 -10.17 -11.65 -3.26
C VAL A 189 -10.09 -12.53 -2.01
N LEU A 190 -9.13 -13.46 -1.98
CA LEU A 190 -8.93 -14.36 -0.85
C LEU A 190 -8.00 -13.78 0.22
N GLY A 191 -7.30 -12.70 -0.13
CA GLY A 191 -6.41 -11.98 0.77
C GLY A 191 -7.11 -10.77 1.39
N GLY A 192 -6.53 -10.21 2.43
CA GLY A 192 -6.98 -8.95 3.05
C GLY A 192 -5.81 -8.39 3.86
N GLY A 193 -4.96 -9.28 4.30
CA GLY A 193 -3.68 -8.99 4.93
C GLY A 193 -3.76 -7.86 5.98
N LEU A 194 -2.82 -6.94 5.90
CA LEU A 194 -2.73 -5.81 6.81
C LEU A 194 -3.91 -4.83 6.71
N THR A 195 -4.57 -4.74 5.55
CA THR A 195 -5.72 -3.84 5.36
C THR A 195 -6.90 -4.23 6.25
N VAL A 196 -7.11 -5.53 6.49
CA VAL A 196 -8.13 -6.02 7.44
C VAL A 196 -7.86 -5.48 8.85
N LEU A 197 -6.59 -5.49 9.28
CA LEU A 197 -6.21 -4.97 10.60
C LEU A 197 -6.44 -3.47 10.73
N LEU A 198 -6.16 -2.71 9.67
CA LEU A 198 -6.39 -1.27 9.66
C LEU A 198 -7.88 -0.96 9.81
N TYR A 199 -8.74 -1.66 9.07
CA TYR A 199 -10.19 -1.52 9.22
C TYR A 199 -10.67 -1.99 10.59
N LEU A 200 -10.20 -3.15 11.08
CA LEU A 200 -10.57 -3.67 12.39
C LEU A 200 -10.20 -2.69 13.51
N SER A 201 -9.00 -2.11 13.44
CA SER A 201 -8.55 -1.10 14.42
C SER A 201 -9.41 0.17 14.36
N ALA A 202 -9.81 0.60 13.16
CA ALA A 202 -10.68 1.75 12.98
C ALA A 202 -12.10 1.48 13.56
N ILE A 203 -12.65 0.28 13.32
CA ILE A 203 -13.94 -0.15 13.86
C ILE A 203 -13.91 -0.19 15.40
N GLN A 204 -12.84 -0.76 15.99
CA GLN A 204 -12.66 -0.84 17.44
C GLN A 204 -12.36 0.54 18.08
N GLY A 205 -11.94 1.51 17.30
CA GLY A 205 -11.74 2.90 17.74
C GLY A 205 -13.04 3.70 17.87
N VAL A 206 -14.19 3.19 17.41
CA VAL A 206 -15.49 3.84 17.61
C VAL A 206 -15.87 3.78 19.08
N SER A 207 -16.27 4.93 19.67
CA SER A 207 -16.61 5.03 21.10
C SER A 207 -17.67 4.01 21.52
N THR A 208 -17.42 3.36 22.66
CA THR A 208 -18.39 2.44 23.29
C THR A 208 -19.70 3.13 23.60
N ASP A 209 -19.67 4.39 24.03
CA ASP A 209 -20.86 5.19 24.36
C ASP A 209 -21.79 5.36 23.14
N ILE A 210 -21.20 5.57 21.95
CA ILE A 210 -21.96 5.65 20.70
C ILE A 210 -22.60 4.28 20.37
N MET A 211 -21.84 3.20 20.56
CA MET A 211 -22.33 1.84 20.30
C MET A 211 -23.45 1.42 21.25
N GLU A 212 -23.33 1.77 22.55
CA GLU A 212 -24.34 1.48 23.57
C GLU A 212 -25.62 2.31 23.37
N SER A 213 -25.50 3.61 23.09
CA SER A 213 -26.63 4.47 22.76
C SER A 213 -27.39 3.96 21.53
N ALA A 214 -26.68 3.58 20.48
CA ALA A 214 -27.27 3.01 19.27
C ALA A 214 -27.99 1.69 19.54
N ALA A 215 -27.46 0.87 20.46
CA ALA A 215 -28.12 -0.39 20.85
C ALA A 215 -29.42 -0.12 21.63
N LEU A 216 -29.47 0.89 22.50
CA LEU A 216 -30.69 1.32 23.21
C LEU A 216 -31.76 1.83 22.23
N ASP A 217 -31.35 2.50 21.16
CA ASP A 217 -32.24 2.96 20.08
C ASP A 217 -32.66 1.82 19.09
N GLY A 218 -32.29 0.57 19.38
CA GLY A 218 -32.60 -0.58 18.53
C GLY A 218 -31.81 -0.64 17.23
N CYS A 219 -30.72 0.12 17.12
CA CYS A 219 -29.83 0.14 15.96
C CYS A 219 -28.84 -1.04 16.03
N THR A 220 -29.28 -2.22 15.57
CA THR A 220 -28.50 -3.48 15.61
C THR A 220 -28.23 -4.03 14.20
N GLY A 221 -27.33 -5.01 14.10
CA GLY A 221 -27.03 -5.72 12.86
C GLY A 221 -26.61 -4.77 11.72
N PHE A 222 -27.21 -4.93 10.54
CA PHE A 222 -26.87 -4.13 9.36
C PHE A 222 -27.15 -2.62 9.52
N LYS A 223 -28.16 -2.25 10.33
CA LYS A 223 -28.44 -0.83 10.64
C LYS A 223 -27.26 -0.21 11.38
N LYS A 224 -26.70 -0.90 12.38
CA LYS A 224 -25.50 -0.48 13.12
C LYS A 224 -24.31 -0.28 12.18
N ILE A 225 -24.08 -1.23 11.25
CA ILE A 225 -23.00 -1.10 10.26
C ILE A 225 -23.19 0.16 9.41
N ARG A 226 -24.37 0.33 8.80
CA ARG A 226 -24.63 1.42 7.85
C ARG A 226 -24.66 2.81 8.47
N HIS A 227 -25.25 2.96 9.67
CA HIS A 227 -25.52 4.29 10.26
C HIS A 227 -24.51 4.69 11.33
N ILE A 228 -23.79 3.72 11.91
CA ILE A 228 -22.81 4.00 12.98
C ILE A 228 -21.38 3.68 12.51
N ILE A 229 -21.10 2.44 12.13
CA ILE A 229 -19.73 2.02 11.87
C ILE A 229 -19.18 2.70 10.61
N LEU A 230 -19.82 2.53 9.44
CA LEU A 230 -19.32 3.06 8.17
C LEU A 230 -19.10 4.58 8.18
N PRO A 231 -20.01 5.42 8.72
CA PRO A 231 -19.75 6.86 8.81
C PRO A 231 -18.55 7.19 9.71
N ASN A 232 -18.39 6.50 10.84
CA ASN A 232 -17.29 6.76 11.76
C ASN A 232 -15.92 6.34 11.20
N ILE A 233 -15.86 5.33 10.33
CA ILE A 233 -14.61 4.88 9.69
C ILE A 233 -14.46 5.39 8.24
N SER A 234 -15.32 6.30 7.78
CA SER A 234 -15.32 6.82 6.40
C SER A 234 -13.95 7.38 5.98
N PHE A 235 -13.27 8.07 6.89
CA PHE A 235 -11.92 8.56 6.66
C PHE A 235 -10.91 7.44 6.39
N MET A 236 -11.01 6.31 7.12
CA MET A 236 -10.14 5.14 6.87
C MET A 236 -10.46 4.52 5.51
N ILE A 237 -11.75 4.38 5.16
CA ILE A 237 -12.16 3.87 3.84
C ILE A 237 -11.58 4.74 2.74
N PHE A 238 -11.64 6.05 2.90
CA PHE A 238 -11.10 7.01 1.95
C PHE A 238 -9.57 6.90 1.80
N ILE A 239 -8.82 6.78 2.90
CA ILE A 239 -7.36 6.54 2.85
C ILE A 239 -7.06 5.25 2.08
N GLN A 240 -7.79 4.17 2.35
CA GLN A 240 -7.58 2.90 1.66
C GLN A 240 -7.94 2.99 0.17
N LEU A 241 -8.92 3.81 -0.20
CA LEU A 241 -9.23 4.09 -1.61
C LEU A 241 -8.07 4.80 -2.32
N ILE A 242 -7.50 5.83 -1.69
CA ILE A 242 -6.31 6.52 -2.24
C ILE A 242 -5.16 5.53 -2.41
N MET A 243 -4.87 4.74 -1.38
CA MET A 243 -3.79 3.75 -1.42
C MET A 243 -4.03 2.69 -2.50
N CYS A 244 -5.27 2.23 -2.67
CA CYS A 244 -5.65 1.28 -3.72
C CYS A 244 -5.38 1.85 -5.12
N VAL A 245 -5.77 3.10 -5.38
CA VAL A 245 -5.51 3.76 -6.66
C VAL A 245 -4.01 3.90 -6.90
N ILE A 246 -3.26 4.43 -5.93
CA ILE A 246 -1.81 4.64 -6.08
C ILE A 246 -1.09 3.32 -6.36
N THR A 247 -1.36 2.27 -5.57
CA THR A 247 -0.66 0.98 -5.71
C THR A 247 -1.02 0.27 -7.00
N THR A 248 -2.28 0.34 -7.42
CA THR A 248 -2.71 -0.32 -8.66
C THR A 248 -2.21 0.41 -9.91
N MET A 249 -2.16 1.74 -9.90
CA MET A 249 -1.58 2.52 -11.02
C MET A 249 -0.08 2.24 -11.22
N GLN A 250 0.62 1.83 -10.16
CA GLN A 250 2.05 1.47 -10.18
C GLN A 250 2.27 -0.05 -10.29
N LEU A 251 1.25 -0.83 -10.62
CA LEU A 251 1.31 -2.29 -10.62
C LEU A 251 2.33 -2.79 -11.64
N LEU A 252 3.37 -3.47 -11.16
CA LEU A 252 4.44 -4.08 -11.93
C LEU A 252 4.61 -5.56 -11.58
N ASP A 253 4.85 -5.87 -10.30
CA ASP A 253 5.35 -7.17 -9.87
C ASP A 253 4.44 -8.33 -10.28
N ALA A 254 3.15 -8.27 -9.97
CA ALA A 254 2.24 -9.36 -10.26
C ALA A 254 2.07 -9.60 -11.78
N PRO A 255 1.68 -8.64 -12.63
CA PRO A 255 1.56 -8.88 -14.06
C PRO A 255 2.86 -9.34 -14.72
N TYR A 256 4.01 -8.82 -14.26
CA TYR A 256 5.31 -9.24 -14.77
C TYR A 256 5.63 -10.69 -14.40
N MET A 257 5.43 -11.06 -13.15
CA MET A 257 5.77 -12.39 -12.64
C MET A 257 4.78 -13.48 -13.13
N TYR A 258 3.50 -13.15 -13.34
CA TYR A 258 2.52 -14.11 -13.86
C TYR A 258 2.72 -14.39 -15.34
N ALA A 259 2.90 -13.36 -16.17
CA ALA A 259 2.80 -13.46 -17.61
C ALA A 259 3.78 -12.54 -18.38
N SER A 260 4.72 -11.87 -17.71
CA SER A 260 5.68 -10.90 -18.30
C SER A 260 4.99 -9.86 -19.21
N GLY A 261 3.77 -9.43 -18.85
CA GLY A 261 2.97 -8.52 -19.65
C GLY A 261 2.12 -9.19 -20.75
N GLY A 262 2.29 -10.52 -20.96
CA GLY A 262 1.54 -11.30 -21.95
C GLY A 262 0.13 -11.75 -21.49
N PRO A 263 -0.55 -12.60 -22.29
CA PRO A 263 -0.24 -12.90 -23.70
C PRO A 263 -0.52 -11.69 -24.60
N SER A 264 0.26 -11.53 -25.67
CA SER A 264 0.11 -10.46 -26.67
C SER A 264 -0.03 -9.04 -26.08
N GLY A 265 0.65 -8.74 -24.95
CA GLY A 265 0.57 -7.44 -24.28
C GLY A 265 -0.67 -7.24 -23.42
N ALA A 266 -1.54 -8.25 -23.28
CA ALA A 266 -2.82 -8.12 -22.59
C ALA A 266 -2.69 -7.77 -21.09
N SER A 267 -1.61 -8.15 -20.42
CA SER A 267 -1.36 -7.80 -19.01
C SER A 267 -0.27 -6.73 -18.84
N THR A 268 0.21 -6.10 -19.92
CA THR A 268 1.20 -5.02 -19.82
C THR A 268 0.58 -3.79 -19.17
N THR A 269 1.11 -3.41 -18.03
CA THR A 269 0.76 -2.19 -17.29
C THR A 269 1.75 -1.08 -17.60
N GLN A 270 1.48 0.16 -17.12
CA GLN A 270 2.45 1.25 -17.16
C GLN A 270 3.73 0.91 -16.39
N GLY A 271 3.62 0.16 -15.27
CA GLY A 271 4.79 -0.34 -14.54
C GLY A 271 5.69 -1.22 -15.41
N ILE A 272 5.10 -2.16 -16.16
CA ILE A 272 5.84 -3.03 -17.09
C ILE A 272 6.41 -2.23 -18.26
N PHE A 273 5.65 -1.28 -18.84
CA PHE A 273 6.14 -0.43 -19.91
C PHE A 273 7.40 0.35 -19.50
N ILE A 274 7.38 0.94 -18.29
CA ILE A 274 8.52 1.65 -17.72
C ILE A 274 9.69 0.68 -17.49
N TYR A 275 9.42 -0.47 -16.89
CA TYR A 275 10.43 -1.50 -16.61
C TYR A 275 11.15 -1.94 -17.89
N ASN A 276 10.40 -2.28 -18.96
CA ASN A 276 10.96 -2.70 -20.23
C ASN A 276 11.77 -1.59 -20.92
N ALA A 277 11.31 -0.32 -20.83
CA ALA A 277 12.05 0.81 -21.35
C ALA A 277 13.45 0.97 -20.71
N PHE A 278 13.58 0.67 -19.42
CA PHE A 278 14.86 0.73 -18.72
C PHE A 278 15.74 -0.51 -18.94
N ASN A 279 15.16 -1.71 -18.94
CA ASN A 279 15.90 -2.97 -18.88
C ASN A 279 16.05 -3.66 -20.24
N ASP A 280 15.00 -3.66 -21.07
CA ASP A 280 15.00 -4.37 -22.33
C ASP A 280 15.42 -3.44 -23.49
N ASP A 281 14.83 -2.24 -23.55
CA ASP A 281 15.10 -1.26 -24.60
C ASP A 281 16.32 -0.38 -24.31
N LEU A 282 16.80 -0.37 -23.07
CA LEU A 282 17.87 0.51 -22.56
C LEU A 282 17.66 2.00 -22.91
N ASN A 283 16.39 2.39 -23.04
CA ASN A 283 16.00 3.76 -23.38
C ASN A 283 15.59 4.52 -22.11
N TYR A 284 16.59 4.96 -21.37
CA TYR A 284 16.42 5.66 -20.09
C TYR A 284 15.60 6.95 -20.22
N GLY A 285 15.75 7.69 -21.33
CA GLY A 285 14.98 8.91 -21.59
C GLY A 285 13.48 8.62 -21.70
N ARG A 286 13.08 7.56 -22.45
CA ARG A 286 11.69 7.14 -22.59
C ARG A 286 11.13 6.57 -21.28
N GLY A 287 11.88 5.71 -20.59
CA GLY A 287 11.47 5.16 -19.31
C GLY A 287 11.22 6.26 -18.26
N SER A 288 12.12 7.27 -18.21
CA SER A 288 11.95 8.43 -17.34
C SER A 288 10.76 9.30 -17.76
N ALA A 289 10.52 9.52 -19.04
CA ALA A 289 9.35 10.26 -19.52
C ALA A 289 8.04 9.56 -19.14
N ALA A 290 7.95 8.23 -19.31
CA ALA A 290 6.80 7.45 -18.88
C ALA A 290 6.58 7.52 -17.36
N SER A 291 7.65 7.44 -16.58
CA SER A 291 7.59 7.57 -15.11
C SER A 291 7.08 8.93 -14.67
N VAL A 292 7.51 10.02 -15.33
CA VAL A 292 7.01 11.38 -15.06
C VAL A 292 5.53 11.52 -15.38
N VAL A 293 5.07 10.99 -16.53
CA VAL A 293 3.65 11.02 -16.89
C VAL A 293 2.82 10.20 -15.88
N LEU A 294 3.28 9.01 -15.51
CA LEU A 294 2.62 8.18 -14.50
C LEU A 294 2.50 8.92 -13.16
N LEU A 295 3.58 9.57 -12.70
CA LEU A 295 3.57 10.38 -11.47
C LEU A 295 2.52 11.51 -11.54
N ILE A 296 2.46 12.23 -12.66
CA ILE A 296 1.49 13.32 -12.85
C ILE A 296 0.06 12.79 -12.81
N VAL A 297 -0.22 11.68 -13.51
CA VAL A 297 -1.56 11.07 -13.52
C VAL A 297 -1.98 10.63 -12.13
N ILE A 298 -1.10 9.95 -11.37
CA ILE A 298 -1.39 9.53 -10.00
C ILE A 298 -1.62 10.76 -9.11
N ALA A 299 -0.80 11.79 -9.22
CA ALA A 299 -0.97 13.03 -8.44
C ALA A 299 -2.32 13.70 -8.72
N VAL A 300 -2.72 13.79 -10.00
CA VAL A 300 -4.02 14.36 -10.40
C VAL A 300 -5.17 13.52 -9.85
N LEU A 301 -5.14 12.20 -10.01
CA LEU A 301 -6.17 11.30 -9.47
C LEU A 301 -6.29 11.44 -7.95
N THR A 302 -5.17 11.45 -7.24
CA THR A 302 -5.14 11.62 -5.78
C THR A 302 -5.69 12.99 -5.35
N MET A 303 -5.32 14.06 -6.04
CA MET A 303 -5.85 15.40 -5.76
C MET A 303 -7.36 15.47 -6.01
N LEU A 304 -7.86 14.84 -7.07
CA LEU A 304 -9.29 14.76 -7.33
C LEU A 304 -10.02 14.01 -6.22
N GLN A 305 -9.51 12.85 -5.79
CA GLN A 305 -10.09 12.09 -4.67
C GLN A 305 -10.16 12.95 -3.40
N MET A 306 -9.07 13.63 -3.04
CA MET A 306 -9.02 14.51 -1.85
C MET A 306 -9.98 15.71 -1.96
N HIS A 307 -10.19 16.23 -3.16
CA HIS A 307 -11.12 17.34 -3.39
C HIS A 307 -12.58 16.90 -3.14
N PHE A 308 -12.97 15.74 -3.66
CA PHE A 308 -14.32 15.20 -3.48
C PHE A 308 -14.64 14.91 -2.01
N GLU A 309 -13.70 14.32 -1.24
CA GLU A 309 -13.93 14.08 0.20
C GLU A 309 -14.15 15.38 0.99
N LYS A 310 -13.39 16.42 0.66
CA LYS A 310 -13.54 17.73 1.34
C LYS A 310 -14.90 18.36 1.05
N SER A 311 -15.45 18.14 -0.13
CA SER A 311 -16.77 18.67 -0.53
C SER A 311 -17.92 17.98 0.21
N GLU A 312 -17.78 16.71 0.58
CA GLU A 312 -18.82 15.98 1.33
C GLU A 312 -18.87 16.36 2.83
N LYS A 313 -17.78 16.95 3.35
CA LYS A 313 -17.70 17.37 4.78
C LYS A 313 -18.10 18.81 5.03
N ASN A 314 -18.34 19.61 3.98
CA ASN A 314 -18.84 20.99 4.05
C ASN A 314 -20.32 21.06 3.67
#